data_145c3cfb92e3f346e567417f9cefe943
#
_entry.id   145c3cfb92e3f346e567417f9cefe943
#
_cell.length_a   1.000
_cell.length_b   1.000
_cell.length_c   1.000
_cell.angle_alpha   90.00
_cell.angle_beta   90.00
_cell.angle_gamma   90.00
#
_symmetry.space_group_name_H-M   'P 1'
#
loop_
_entity.id
_entity.type
_entity.pdbx_description
1 polymer ?
#
loop_
_entity_poly.entity_id
_entity_poly.type
_entity_poly.pdbx_seq_one_letter_code
_entity_poly.pdbx_strand_id
1 'polypeptide(L)'
;MDEIDRALVNRLQDGIPVERQPFAGIAADLGLTETEVADRVRALVDGGVLSRFGPMFHAERLGGGLTLAALAVPEDDFDRIAAIVNAFPEVAHNYARQHALNMWFVVATEAPERVRAVLDAIQEATALPVQDFPKLDEYTLDLRFRA
;
A
#
# COMPACT_ATOMS: atom_id res chain seq x y z
N MET A 1 23.12 1.33 -3.17
CA MET A 1 22.47 0.77 -4.39
C MET A 1 23.49 0.78 -5.52
N ASP A 2 23.89 -0.40 -6.02
CA ASP A 2 24.83 -0.57 -7.13
C ASP A 2 24.09 -0.59 -8.50
N GLU A 3 24.80 -0.84 -9.61
CA GLU A 3 24.20 -0.89 -10.96
C GLU A 3 23.25 -2.09 -11.12
N ILE A 4 23.57 -3.22 -10.49
CA ILE A 4 22.72 -4.40 -10.51
C ILE A 4 21.42 -4.13 -9.73
N ASP A 5 21.50 -3.45 -8.59
CA ASP A 5 20.32 -3.06 -7.82
C ASP A 5 19.42 -2.13 -8.63
N ARG A 6 19.97 -1.16 -9.37
CA ARG A 6 19.19 -0.27 -10.25
C ARG A 6 18.49 -1.06 -11.36
N ALA A 7 19.21 -1.98 -12.00
CA ALA A 7 18.63 -2.84 -13.03
C ALA A 7 17.53 -3.74 -12.45
N LEU A 8 17.75 -4.29 -11.25
CA LEU A 8 16.76 -5.09 -10.53
C LEU A 8 15.49 -4.28 -10.19
N VAL A 9 15.63 -3.08 -9.62
CA VAL A 9 14.50 -2.19 -9.32
C VAL A 9 13.72 -1.83 -10.59
N ASN A 10 14.42 -1.50 -11.69
CA ASN A 10 13.77 -1.21 -12.96
C ASN A 10 13.00 -2.42 -13.51
N ARG A 11 13.57 -3.62 -13.40
CA ARG A 11 12.96 -4.87 -13.89
C ARG A 11 11.75 -5.29 -13.05
N LEU A 12 11.81 -5.06 -11.74
CA LEU A 12 10.71 -5.37 -10.80
C LEU A 12 9.46 -4.51 -11.03
N GLN A 13 9.58 -3.36 -11.67
CA GLN A 13 8.41 -2.53 -12.03
C GLN A 13 7.49 -3.21 -13.07
N ASP A 14 7.99 -4.18 -13.83
CA ASP A 14 7.18 -5.02 -14.72
C ASP A 14 6.42 -6.13 -13.98
N GLY A 15 6.62 -6.22 -12.66
CA GLY A 15 6.10 -7.29 -11.83
C GLY A 15 6.91 -8.59 -11.92
N ILE A 16 6.46 -9.59 -11.19
CA ILE A 16 7.04 -10.94 -11.18
C ILE A 16 5.94 -11.95 -11.51
N PRO A 17 6.27 -13.05 -12.22
CA PRO A 17 5.30 -14.10 -12.50
C PRO A 17 4.92 -14.86 -11.22
N VAL A 18 3.67 -15.32 -11.14
CA VAL A 18 3.19 -16.17 -10.03
C VAL A 18 3.48 -17.63 -10.39
N GLU A 19 4.70 -18.06 -10.12
CA GLU A 19 5.19 -19.41 -10.42
C GLU A 19 6.15 -19.91 -9.33
N ARG A 20 6.63 -21.18 -9.46
CA ARG A 20 7.52 -21.78 -8.45
C ARG A 20 8.88 -21.07 -8.32
N GLN A 21 9.38 -20.50 -9.42
CA GLN A 21 10.67 -19.82 -9.49
C GLN A 21 10.46 -18.38 -10.02
N PRO A 22 9.84 -17.50 -9.22
CA PRO A 22 9.39 -16.19 -9.68
C PRO A 22 10.55 -15.26 -10.07
N PHE A 23 11.75 -15.53 -9.59
CA PHE A 23 12.94 -14.74 -9.90
C PHE A 23 13.82 -15.33 -11.01
N ALA A 24 13.52 -16.52 -11.55
CA ALA A 24 14.37 -17.19 -12.53
C ALA A 24 14.65 -16.33 -13.77
N GLY A 25 13.61 -15.68 -14.33
CA GLY A 25 13.77 -14.79 -15.48
C GLY A 25 14.65 -13.58 -15.17
N ILE A 26 14.41 -12.94 -14.02
CA ILE A 26 15.19 -11.76 -13.57
C ILE A 26 16.64 -12.17 -13.30
N ALA A 27 16.86 -13.33 -12.68
CA ALA A 27 18.18 -13.85 -12.39
C ALA A 27 18.97 -14.10 -13.68
N ALA A 28 18.33 -14.73 -14.68
CA ALA A 28 18.94 -14.95 -16.00
C ALA A 28 19.30 -13.64 -16.71
N ASP A 29 18.39 -12.65 -16.70
CA ASP A 29 18.60 -11.35 -17.35
C ASP A 29 19.78 -10.57 -16.74
N LEU A 30 19.98 -10.71 -15.41
CA LEU A 30 21.00 -9.98 -14.65
C LEU A 30 22.29 -10.79 -14.39
N GLY A 31 22.37 -12.05 -14.84
CA GLY A 31 23.51 -12.93 -14.58
C GLY A 31 23.67 -13.32 -13.11
N LEU A 32 22.55 -13.44 -12.39
CA LEU A 32 22.48 -13.78 -10.97
C LEU A 32 21.83 -15.15 -10.77
N THR A 33 21.90 -15.65 -9.55
CA THR A 33 21.05 -16.75 -9.06
C THR A 33 19.75 -16.19 -8.46
N GLU A 34 18.71 -16.99 -8.38
CA GLU A 34 17.44 -16.59 -7.72
C GLU A 34 17.65 -16.21 -6.26
N THR A 35 18.57 -16.89 -5.57
CA THR A 35 18.90 -16.56 -4.17
C THR A 35 19.52 -15.16 -4.07
N GLU A 36 20.47 -14.83 -4.95
CA GLU A 36 21.07 -13.49 -4.99
C GLU A 36 20.04 -12.41 -5.29
N VAL A 37 19.10 -12.66 -6.20
CA VAL A 37 17.98 -11.72 -6.47
C VAL A 37 17.14 -11.52 -5.21
N ALA A 38 16.73 -12.60 -4.53
CA ALA A 38 15.94 -12.53 -3.31
C ALA A 38 16.65 -11.79 -2.17
N ASP A 39 17.96 -12.03 -2.00
CA ASP A 39 18.77 -11.37 -0.96
C ASP A 39 18.95 -9.88 -1.26
N ARG A 40 19.14 -9.50 -2.53
CA ARG A 40 19.18 -8.08 -2.94
C ARG A 40 17.84 -7.38 -2.72
N VAL A 41 16.71 -8.01 -3.07
CA VAL A 41 15.38 -7.45 -2.80
C VAL A 41 15.19 -7.21 -1.30
N ARG A 42 15.57 -8.18 -0.45
CA ARG A 42 15.51 -8.03 1.01
C ARG A 42 16.38 -6.86 1.48
N ALA A 43 17.62 -6.77 1.01
CA ALA A 43 18.52 -5.67 1.36
C ALA A 43 17.98 -4.29 0.91
N LEU A 44 17.31 -4.20 -0.23
CA LEU A 44 16.68 -2.97 -0.71
C LEU A 44 15.47 -2.57 0.14
N VAL A 45 14.71 -3.53 0.66
CA VAL A 45 13.62 -3.27 1.62
C VAL A 45 14.19 -2.83 2.97
N ASP A 46 15.16 -3.57 3.51
CA ASP A 46 15.79 -3.27 4.80
C ASP A 46 16.51 -1.92 4.78
N GLY A 47 17.07 -1.55 3.65
CA GLY A 47 17.72 -0.25 3.42
C GLY A 47 16.78 0.91 3.09
N GLY A 48 15.45 0.67 3.04
CA GLY A 48 14.44 1.69 2.77
C GLY A 48 14.39 2.21 1.34
N VAL A 49 15.08 1.56 0.40
CA VAL A 49 14.99 1.87 -1.05
C VAL A 49 13.65 1.41 -1.60
N LEU A 50 13.20 0.21 -1.19
CA LEU A 50 11.85 -0.28 -1.41
C LEU A 50 11.07 -0.15 -0.10
N SER A 51 9.93 0.51 -0.14
CA SER A 51 9.06 0.64 1.04
C SER A 51 8.46 -0.71 1.46
N ARG A 52 8.25 -1.59 0.50
CA ARG A 52 7.79 -2.97 0.70
C ARG A 52 8.04 -3.79 -0.56
N PHE A 53 8.01 -5.10 -0.42
CA PHE A 53 7.96 -6.05 -1.53
C PHE A 53 6.95 -7.15 -1.20
N GLY A 54 5.99 -7.39 -2.08
CA GLY A 54 4.95 -8.39 -1.89
C GLY A 54 3.74 -8.15 -2.79
N PRO A 55 2.74 -9.04 -2.74
CA PRO A 55 1.55 -8.93 -3.57
C PRO A 55 0.72 -7.70 -3.18
N MET A 56 0.10 -7.09 -4.18
CA MET A 56 -0.96 -6.10 -4.01
C MET A 56 -2.27 -6.72 -4.50
N PHE A 57 -3.09 -7.12 -3.55
CA PHE A 57 -4.39 -7.72 -3.86
C PHE A 57 -5.41 -6.63 -4.21
N HIS A 58 -6.25 -6.94 -5.20
CA HIS A 58 -7.40 -6.12 -5.52
C HIS A 58 -8.56 -6.58 -4.63
N ALA A 59 -8.83 -5.84 -3.55
CA ALA A 59 -9.81 -6.24 -2.53
C ALA A 59 -11.18 -6.62 -3.12
N GLU A 60 -11.71 -5.78 -4.02
CA GLU A 60 -13.04 -6.00 -4.62
C GLU A 60 -13.09 -7.25 -5.52
N ARG A 61 -12.01 -7.58 -6.25
CA ARG A 61 -11.93 -8.81 -7.06
C ARG A 61 -11.86 -10.07 -6.21
N LEU A 62 -11.46 -9.93 -4.94
CA LEU A 62 -11.49 -10.99 -3.94
C LEU A 62 -12.82 -11.07 -3.17
N GLY A 63 -13.82 -10.24 -3.55
CA GLY A 63 -15.12 -10.18 -2.90
C GLY A 63 -15.18 -9.19 -1.72
N GLY A 64 -14.12 -8.44 -1.46
CA GLY A 64 -14.05 -7.45 -0.41
C GLY A 64 -14.64 -6.09 -0.78
N GLY A 65 -14.67 -5.18 0.19
CA GLY A 65 -15.03 -3.78 0.01
C GLY A 65 -13.81 -2.86 0.11
N LEU A 66 -13.88 -1.74 -0.60
CA LEU A 66 -12.84 -0.71 -0.59
C LEU A 66 -13.48 0.67 -0.59
N THR A 67 -12.99 1.55 0.28
CA THR A 67 -13.35 2.97 0.23
C THR A 67 -12.18 3.86 0.61
N LEU A 68 -12.19 5.09 0.12
CA LEU A 68 -11.34 6.17 0.59
C LEU A 68 -12.11 6.94 1.66
N ALA A 69 -11.48 7.21 2.80
CA ALA A 69 -12.08 7.97 3.88
C ALA A 69 -11.18 9.12 4.32
N ALA A 70 -11.77 10.13 4.97
CA ALA A 70 -10.99 11.25 5.46
C ALA A 70 -11.53 11.80 6.78
N LEU A 71 -10.64 12.43 7.56
CA LEU A 71 -10.89 13.14 8.80
C LEU A 71 -10.36 14.57 8.72
N ALA A 72 -11.04 15.47 9.41
CA ALA A 72 -10.51 16.78 9.79
C ALA A 72 -9.92 16.65 11.20
N VAL A 73 -8.60 16.56 11.30
CA VAL A 73 -7.91 16.32 12.57
C VAL A 73 -7.26 17.62 13.05
N PRO A 74 -7.48 18.04 14.33
CA PRO A 74 -6.70 19.14 14.91
C PRO A 74 -5.19 18.88 14.81
N GLU A 75 -4.40 19.91 14.50
CA GLU A 75 -2.97 19.77 14.26
C GLU A 75 -2.23 19.15 15.45
N ASP A 76 -2.56 19.59 16.66
CA ASP A 76 -1.97 19.09 17.92
C ASP A 76 -2.31 17.63 18.22
N ASP A 77 -3.36 17.09 17.63
CA ASP A 77 -3.83 15.72 17.82
C ASP A 77 -3.44 14.77 16.67
N PHE A 78 -2.77 15.27 15.63
CA PHE A 78 -2.61 14.54 14.38
C PHE A 78 -1.94 13.19 14.57
N ASP A 79 -0.82 13.13 15.28
CA ASP A 79 -0.05 11.90 15.51
C ASP A 79 -0.83 10.90 16.37
N ARG A 80 -1.55 11.38 17.39
CA ARG A 80 -2.40 10.53 18.24
C ARG A 80 -3.54 9.90 17.45
N ILE A 81 -4.23 10.69 16.63
CA ILE A 81 -5.33 10.19 15.77
C ILE A 81 -4.79 9.26 14.69
N ALA A 82 -3.62 9.57 14.08
CA ALA A 82 -2.99 8.69 13.11
C ALA A 82 -2.66 7.32 13.72
N ALA A 83 -2.16 7.29 14.95
CA ALA A 83 -1.90 6.03 15.65
C ALA A 83 -3.19 5.21 15.88
N ILE A 84 -4.30 5.86 16.23
CA ILE A 84 -5.59 5.19 16.40
C ILE A 84 -6.07 4.61 15.06
N VAL A 85 -6.08 5.41 13.99
CA VAL A 85 -6.52 4.98 12.66
C VAL A 85 -5.64 3.83 12.13
N ASN A 86 -4.32 3.93 12.29
CA ASN A 86 -3.37 2.92 11.81
C ASN A 86 -3.43 1.61 12.62
N ALA A 87 -4.07 1.58 13.79
CA ALA A 87 -4.27 0.37 14.57
C ALA A 87 -5.37 -0.54 14.01
N PHE A 88 -6.22 -0.05 13.11
CA PHE A 88 -7.23 -0.86 12.45
C PHE A 88 -6.60 -1.70 11.34
N PRO A 89 -6.71 -3.02 11.38
CA PRO A 89 -6.10 -3.90 10.37
C PRO A 89 -6.70 -3.70 8.96
N GLU A 90 -7.90 -3.16 8.87
CA GLU A 90 -8.57 -2.82 7.62
C GLU A 90 -8.03 -1.52 6.99
N VAL A 91 -7.24 -0.72 7.70
CA VAL A 91 -6.61 0.50 7.14
C VAL A 91 -5.34 0.12 6.40
N ALA A 92 -5.42 0.14 5.07
CA ALA A 92 -4.30 -0.25 4.21
C ALA A 92 -3.26 0.86 4.02
N HIS A 93 -3.71 2.12 3.96
CA HIS A 93 -2.88 3.30 3.74
C HIS A 93 -3.45 4.48 4.51
N ASN A 94 -2.58 5.37 5.01
CA ASN A 94 -2.97 6.62 5.66
C ASN A 94 -2.00 7.74 5.25
N TYR A 95 -2.52 8.88 4.81
CA TYR A 95 -1.77 9.99 4.25
C TYR A 95 -2.18 11.32 4.87
N ALA A 96 -1.18 12.14 5.22
CA ALA A 96 -1.39 13.55 5.57
C ALA A 96 -1.54 14.39 4.29
N ARG A 97 -2.43 15.40 4.32
CA ARG A 97 -2.61 16.37 3.24
C ARG A 97 -2.80 17.77 3.81
N GLN A 98 -2.36 18.79 3.06
CA GLN A 98 -2.65 20.19 3.34
C GLN A 98 -4.06 20.55 2.83
N HIS A 99 -5.07 20.19 3.62
CA HIS A 99 -6.49 20.41 3.31
C HIS A 99 -7.29 20.45 4.61
N ALA A 100 -8.54 20.96 4.58
CA ALA A 100 -9.46 20.91 5.73
C ALA A 100 -9.69 19.47 6.22
N LEU A 101 -9.83 18.51 5.30
CA LEU A 101 -9.70 17.09 5.59
C LEU A 101 -8.22 16.73 5.41
N ASN A 102 -7.48 16.70 6.51
CA ASN A 102 -6.03 16.60 6.48
C ASN A 102 -5.47 15.19 6.69
N MET A 103 -6.31 14.22 7.06
CA MET A 103 -5.96 12.80 7.16
C MET A 103 -6.83 12.00 6.20
N TRP A 104 -6.18 11.26 5.27
CA TRP A 104 -6.84 10.46 4.25
C TRP A 104 -6.36 9.03 4.32
N PHE A 105 -7.28 8.08 4.41
CA PHE A 105 -6.93 6.67 4.55
C PHE A 105 -7.83 5.78 3.71
N VAL A 106 -7.29 4.62 3.34
CA VAL A 106 -8.01 3.59 2.57
C VAL A 106 -8.41 2.49 3.52
N VAL A 107 -9.71 2.20 3.55
CA VAL A 107 -10.27 1.03 4.25
C VAL A 107 -10.52 -0.08 3.24
N ALA A 108 -9.95 -1.27 3.50
CA ALA A 108 -10.16 -2.49 2.74
C ALA A 108 -10.69 -3.58 3.66
N THR A 109 -11.79 -4.23 3.28
CA THR A 109 -12.47 -5.24 4.09
C THR A 109 -12.67 -6.52 3.30
N GLU A 110 -12.85 -7.64 3.99
CA GLU A 110 -13.13 -8.95 3.38
C GLU A 110 -14.51 -9.02 2.71
N ALA A 111 -15.45 -8.15 3.11
CA ALA A 111 -16.81 -8.09 2.57
C ALA A 111 -17.30 -6.64 2.51
N PRO A 112 -17.99 -6.22 1.43
CA PRO A 112 -18.39 -4.82 1.22
C PRO A 112 -19.24 -4.24 2.35
N GLU A 113 -20.12 -5.04 2.95
CA GLU A 113 -20.98 -4.65 4.05
C GLU A 113 -20.23 -4.30 5.34
N ARG A 114 -18.96 -4.74 5.48
CA ARG A 114 -18.12 -4.42 6.64
C ARG A 114 -17.52 -3.03 6.59
N VAL A 115 -17.42 -2.41 5.42
CA VAL A 115 -16.82 -1.07 5.27
C VAL A 115 -17.46 -0.08 6.21
N ARG A 116 -18.79 -0.01 6.22
CA ARG A 116 -19.52 0.93 7.08
C ARG A 116 -19.25 0.71 8.57
N ALA A 117 -19.22 -0.53 9.02
CA ALA A 117 -18.94 -0.85 10.41
C ALA A 117 -17.52 -0.43 10.84
N VAL A 118 -16.54 -0.58 9.95
CA VAL A 118 -15.16 -0.13 10.22
C VAL A 118 -15.08 1.40 10.29
N LEU A 119 -15.74 2.13 9.38
CA LEU A 119 -15.78 3.58 9.42
C LEU A 119 -16.45 4.10 10.70
N ASP A 120 -17.55 3.48 11.14
CA ASP A 120 -18.24 3.82 12.39
C ASP A 120 -17.34 3.54 13.61
N ALA A 121 -16.60 2.43 13.63
CA ALA A 121 -15.64 2.12 14.69
C ALA A 121 -14.49 3.12 14.75
N ILE A 122 -13.96 3.55 13.60
CA ILE A 122 -12.92 4.60 13.53
C ILE A 122 -13.49 5.93 14.04
N GLN A 123 -14.71 6.29 13.65
CA GLN A 123 -15.38 7.50 14.15
C GLN A 123 -15.57 7.47 15.67
N GLU A 124 -15.98 6.35 16.23
CA GLU A 124 -16.11 6.16 17.68
C GLU A 124 -14.75 6.27 18.39
N ALA A 125 -13.72 5.58 17.87
CA ALA A 125 -12.39 5.55 18.48
C ALA A 125 -11.68 6.90 18.44
N THR A 126 -11.91 7.69 17.38
CA THR A 126 -11.28 9.01 17.20
C THR A 126 -12.12 10.16 17.78
N ALA A 127 -13.41 9.94 17.99
CA ALA A 127 -14.43 10.97 18.29
C ALA A 127 -14.51 12.08 17.22
N LEU A 128 -14.08 11.79 15.97
CA LEU A 128 -14.11 12.72 14.83
C LEU A 128 -15.01 12.18 13.72
N PRO A 129 -15.80 13.04 13.04
CA PRO A 129 -16.63 12.62 11.92
C PRO A 129 -15.79 12.06 10.78
N VAL A 130 -16.04 10.82 10.36
CA VAL A 130 -15.40 10.19 9.21
C VAL A 130 -16.19 10.52 7.95
N GLN A 131 -15.52 11.08 6.95
CA GLN A 131 -16.08 11.28 5.62
C GLN A 131 -15.77 10.07 4.75
N ASP A 132 -16.80 9.50 4.12
CA ASP A 132 -16.71 8.34 3.23
C ASP A 132 -16.75 8.79 1.77
N PHE A 133 -15.80 8.33 0.97
CA PHE A 133 -15.67 8.61 -0.46
C PHE A 133 -15.62 7.27 -1.23
N PRO A 134 -16.77 6.61 -1.43
CA PRO A 134 -16.82 5.36 -2.17
C PRO A 134 -16.33 5.54 -3.60
N LYS A 135 -15.63 4.53 -4.11
CA LYS A 135 -15.11 4.52 -5.48
C LYS A 135 -16.27 4.53 -6.48
N LEU A 136 -16.28 5.49 -7.40
CA LEU A 136 -17.25 5.57 -8.51
C LEU A 136 -16.69 4.93 -9.78
N ASP A 137 -15.43 5.25 -10.10
CA ASP A 137 -14.71 4.76 -11.27
C ASP A 137 -13.27 4.40 -10.95
N GLU A 138 -12.66 3.55 -11.74
CA GLU A 138 -11.26 3.14 -11.63
C GLU A 138 -10.50 3.43 -12.92
N TYR A 139 -9.40 4.15 -12.81
CA TYR A 139 -8.50 4.46 -13.91
C TYR A 139 -7.17 3.78 -13.69
N THR A 140 -6.70 3.02 -14.67
CA THR A 140 -5.38 2.37 -14.61
C THR A 140 -4.30 3.38 -15.00
N LEU A 141 -3.33 3.59 -14.13
CA LEU A 141 -2.12 4.34 -14.40
C LEU A 141 -0.93 3.40 -14.46
N ASP A 142 -0.24 3.36 -15.58
CA ASP A 142 1.03 2.62 -15.75
C ASP A 142 2.19 3.63 -15.61
N LEU A 143 2.63 3.83 -14.38
CA LEU A 143 3.73 4.73 -14.04
C LEU A 143 5.01 3.92 -13.80
N ARG A 144 6.09 4.31 -14.49
CA ARG A 144 7.42 3.71 -14.37
C ARG A 144 8.44 4.77 -14.04
N PHE A 145 9.26 4.51 -13.04
CA PHE A 145 10.32 5.40 -12.59
C PHE A 145 11.67 4.73 -12.83
N ARG A 146 12.59 5.43 -13.48
CA ARG A 146 13.97 4.92 -13.62
C ARG A 146 14.71 5.10 -12.30
N ALA A 147 15.27 4.00 -11.82
CA ALA A 147 16.15 3.97 -10.65
C ALA A 147 17.59 4.33 -11.01
#